data_50333286101828b48d737cee7c2cd0d9
#
_entry.id   50333286101828b48d737cee7c2cd0d9
#
_cell.length_a   1.000
_cell.length_b   1.000
_cell.length_c   1.000
_cell.angle_alpha   90.00
_cell.angle_beta   90.00
_cell.angle_gamma   90.00
#
_symmetry.space_group_name_H-M   'P 1'
#
loop_
_entity.id
_entity.type
_entity.pdbx_description
1 polymer ?
#
loop_
_entity_poly.entity_id
_entity_poly.type
_entity_poly.pdbx_seq_one_letter_code
_entity_poly.pdbx_strand_id
1 'polypeptide(L)'
;MKAAEILNMENILSEIKIGKVSDKNARHSLIVFYRSIAKFANGIREEADLIRKKFMEGNEPLIKKAAEGGLSKAEADEYKALNDAYTAELDSFYGEDIKNITIEGGVKLEDLADALAESGSELRFRELASAFSILG
;
A
#
# COMPACT_ATOMS: atom_id res chain seq x y z
N MET A 1 11.46 -5.84 3.52
CA MET A 1 10.51 -4.72 3.31
C MET A 1 9.11 -5.27 3.26
N LYS A 2 8.20 -4.69 4.01
CA LYS A 2 6.82 -5.15 4.12
C LYS A 2 5.96 -4.58 3.00
N ALA A 3 4.93 -5.33 2.59
CA ALA A 3 4.00 -4.88 1.56
C ALA A 3 3.34 -3.54 1.93
N ALA A 4 2.94 -3.37 3.19
CA ALA A 4 2.35 -2.12 3.66
C ALA A 4 3.31 -0.92 3.53
N GLU A 5 4.60 -1.13 3.73
CA GLU A 5 5.62 -0.09 3.60
C GLU A 5 5.75 0.39 2.15
N ILE A 6 5.68 -0.54 1.19
CA ILE A 6 5.75 -0.23 -0.24
C ILE A 6 4.54 0.58 -0.67
N LEU A 7 3.33 0.16 -0.26
CA LEU A 7 2.10 0.89 -0.57
C LEU A 7 2.10 2.29 0.05
N ASN A 8 2.59 2.40 1.28
CA ASN A 8 2.71 3.68 1.95
C ASN A 8 3.70 4.61 1.23
N MET A 9 4.85 4.07 0.79
CA MET A 9 5.81 4.85 0.02
C MET A 9 5.22 5.33 -1.30
N GLU A 10 4.44 4.49 -2.00
CA GLU A 10 3.75 4.91 -3.21
C GLU A 10 2.81 6.08 -2.95
N ASN A 11 2.06 6.03 -1.85
CA ASN A 11 1.16 7.13 -1.46
C ASN A 11 1.93 8.42 -1.18
N ILE A 12 3.05 8.33 -0.49
CA ILE A 12 3.93 9.49 -0.23
C ILE A 12 4.43 10.08 -1.55
N LEU A 13 4.92 9.23 -2.44
CA LEU A 13 5.44 9.68 -3.74
C LEU A 13 4.35 10.30 -4.61
N SER A 14 3.11 9.88 -4.48
CA SER A 14 1.97 10.45 -5.23
C SER A 14 1.67 11.90 -4.87
N GLU A 15 2.12 12.36 -3.70
CA GLU A 15 1.98 13.75 -3.27
C GLU A 15 3.00 14.68 -3.96
N ILE A 16 4.00 14.13 -4.62
CA ILE A 16 5.04 14.92 -5.28
C ILE A 16 4.57 15.36 -6.67
N LYS A 17 4.59 16.65 -6.91
CA LYS A 17 4.40 17.25 -8.23
C LYS A 17 5.76 17.39 -8.88
N ILE A 18 6.12 16.43 -9.72
CA ILE A 18 7.48 16.30 -10.25
C ILE A 18 7.94 17.54 -11.02
N GLY A 19 7.03 18.23 -11.66
CA GLY A 19 7.33 19.49 -12.37
C GLY A 19 7.73 20.65 -11.45
N LYS A 20 7.47 20.55 -10.16
CA LYS A 20 7.84 21.56 -9.16
C LYS A 20 9.16 21.27 -8.45
N VAL A 21 9.75 20.11 -8.68
CA VAL A 21 11.06 19.76 -8.13
C VAL A 21 12.13 20.49 -8.93
N SER A 22 12.84 21.40 -8.29
CA SER A 22 13.80 22.28 -8.97
C SER A 22 15.09 21.58 -9.39
N ASP A 23 15.58 20.65 -8.58
CA ASP A 23 16.82 19.92 -8.86
C ASP A 23 16.58 18.83 -9.92
N LYS A 24 17.28 18.95 -11.06
CA LYS A 24 17.17 18.01 -12.16
C LYS A 24 17.58 16.58 -11.78
N ASN A 25 18.63 16.43 -11.01
CA ASN A 25 19.12 15.11 -10.58
C ASN A 25 18.14 14.47 -9.60
N ALA A 26 17.59 15.25 -8.67
CA ALA A 26 16.56 14.79 -7.74
C ALA A 26 15.30 14.35 -8.50
N ARG A 27 14.86 15.11 -9.51
CA ARG A 27 13.72 14.71 -10.35
C ARG A 27 13.96 13.38 -11.02
N HIS A 28 15.11 13.18 -11.61
CA HIS A 28 15.45 11.93 -12.29
C HIS A 28 15.43 10.75 -11.33
N SER A 29 16.09 10.90 -10.19
CA SER A 29 16.14 9.87 -9.16
C SER A 29 14.75 9.53 -8.61
N LEU A 30 13.91 10.53 -8.39
CA LEU A 30 12.53 10.35 -7.94
C LEU A 30 11.68 9.58 -8.95
N ILE A 31 11.84 9.87 -10.24
CA ILE A 31 11.11 9.16 -11.32
C ILE A 31 11.52 7.67 -11.34
N VAL A 32 12.82 7.39 -11.30
CA VAL A 32 13.32 6.00 -11.29
C VAL A 32 12.83 5.26 -10.06
N PHE A 33 12.93 5.89 -8.91
CA PHE A 33 12.47 5.33 -7.63
C PHE A 33 10.95 5.07 -7.65
N TYR A 34 10.17 6.03 -8.11
CA TYR A 34 8.72 5.87 -8.21
C TYR A 34 8.34 4.69 -9.11
N ARG A 35 8.97 4.56 -10.26
CA ARG A 35 8.70 3.43 -11.17
C ARG A 35 8.97 2.09 -10.53
N SER A 36 10.05 1.98 -9.77
CA SER A 36 10.39 0.77 -9.04
C SER A 36 9.35 0.44 -7.96
N ILE A 37 8.99 1.45 -7.17
CA ILE A 37 7.97 1.30 -6.12
C ILE A 37 6.60 0.93 -6.73
N ALA A 38 6.18 1.61 -7.79
CA ALA A 38 4.90 1.38 -8.45
C ALA A 38 4.78 -0.05 -9.00
N LYS A 39 5.85 -0.58 -9.55
CA LYS A 39 5.90 -1.95 -10.05
C LYS A 39 5.58 -2.96 -8.94
N PHE A 40 6.25 -2.82 -7.79
CA PHE A 40 6.00 -3.70 -6.65
C PHE A 40 4.63 -3.45 -6.02
N ALA A 41 4.19 -2.20 -5.94
CA ALA A 41 2.86 -1.85 -5.43
C ALA A 41 1.75 -2.50 -6.26
N ASN A 42 1.87 -2.51 -7.58
CA ASN A 42 0.91 -3.18 -8.46
C ASN A 42 0.86 -4.69 -8.22
N GLY A 43 2.01 -5.34 -8.05
CA GLY A 43 2.07 -6.76 -7.70
C GLY A 43 1.40 -7.06 -6.37
N ILE A 44 1.60 -6.19 -5.37
CA ILE A 44 0.95 -6.32 -4.06
C ILE A 44 -0.57 -6.20 -4.18
N ARG A 45 -1.06 -5.25 -4.98
CA ARG A 45 -2.51 -5.11 -5.21
C ARG A 45 -3.11 -6.32 -5.90
N GLU A 46 -2.41 -6.90 -6.87
CA GLU A 46 -2.84 -8.11 -7.55
C GLU A 46 -2.96 -9.28 -6.58
N GLU A 47 -1.98 -9.46 -5.70
CA GLU A 47 -2.02 -10.51 -4.66
C GLU A 47 -3.18 -10.28 -3.68
N ALA A 48 -3.39 -9.03 -3.24
CA ALA A 48 -4.50 -8.69 -2.37
C ALA A 48 -5.85 -8.97 -3.04
N ASP A 49 -5.96 -8.71 -4.34
CA ASP A 49 -7.17 -9.02 -5.12
C ASP A 49 -7.42 -10.52 -5.20
N LEU A 50 -6.37 -11.34 -5.32
CA LEU A 50 -6.51 -12.80 -5.30
C LEU A 50 -7.03 -13.29 -3.95
N ILE A 51 -6.54 -12.73 -2.85
CA ILE A 51 -7.02 -13.04 -1.50
C ILE A 51 -8.51 -12.67 -1.38
N ARG A 52 -8.90 -11.51 -1.87
CA ARG A 52 -10.29 -11.06 -1.88
C ARG A 52 -11.19 -11.97 -2.70
N LYS A 53 -10.76 -12.35 -3.89
CA LYS A 53 -11.53 -13.27 -4.76
C LYS A 53 -11.74 -14.62 -4.10
N LYS A 54 -10.72 -15.15 -3.45
CA LYS A 54 -10.80 -16.39 -2.69
C LYS A 54 -11.82 -16.30 -1.55
N PHE A 55 -11.85 -15.18 -0.84
CA PHE A 55 -12.85 -14.93 0.20
C PHE A 55 -14.27 -14.89 -0.39
N MET A 56 -14.45 -14.22 -1.52
CA MET A 56 -15.77 -14.08 -2.16
C MET A 56 -16.25 -15.36 -2.80
N GLU A 57 -15.35 -16.20 -3.29
CA GLU A 57 -15.68 -17.43 -4.02
C GLU A 57 -16.46 -18.40 -3.13
N GLY A 58 -17.65 -18.78 -3.57
CA GLY A 58 -18.55 -19.65 -2.83
C GLY A 58 -19.31 -19.00 -1.66
N ASN A 59 -19.01 -17.74 -1.36
CA ASN A 59 -19.62 -17.00 -0.24
C ASN A 59 -20.52 -15.84 -0.69
N GLU A 60 -20.72 -15.66 -2.00
CA GLU A 60 -21.49 -14.53 -2.55
C GLU A 60 -22.88 -14.41 -1.96
N PRO A 61 -23.68 -15.49 -1.79
CA PRO A 61 -25.02 -15.36 -1.20
C PRO A 61 -24.99 -14.80 0.23
N LEU A 62 -24.03 -15.24 1.03
CA LEU A 62 -23.87 -14.80 2.42
C LEU A 62 -23.40 -13.33 2.47
N ILE A 63 -22.45 -12.95 1.62
CA ILE A 63 -21.95 -11.58 1.51
C ILE A 63 -23.06 -10.63 1.08
N LYS A 64 -23.87 -11.04 0.11
CA LYS A 64 -25.03 -10.26 -0.37
C LYS A 64 -26.03 -10.04 0.73
N LYS A 65 -26.40 -11.09 1.48
CA LYS A 65 -27.31 -10.98 2.62
C LYS A 65 -26.77 -10.06 3.71
N ALA A 66 -25.46 -10.12 3.98
CA ALA A 66 -24.82 -9.23 4.93
C ALA A 66 -24.97 -7.76 4.54
N ALA A 67 -24.74 -7.45 3.25
CA ALA A 67 -24.89 -6.11 2.72
C ALA A 67 -26.34 -5.60 2.81
N GLU A 68 -27.33 -6.49 2.67
CA GLU A 68 -28.75 -6.17 2.73
C GLU A 68 -29.32 -6.19 4.16
N GLY A 69 -28.52 -6.60 5.16
CA GLY A 69 -28.93 -6.66 6.56
C GLY A 69 -29.87 -7.81 6.91
N GLY A 70 -29.94 -8.85 6.05
CA GLY A 70 -30.88 -9.97 6.18
C GLY A 70 -30.31 -11.24 6.82
N LEU A 71 -29.25 -11.16 7.60
CA LEU A 71 -28.61 -12.34 8.21
C LEU A 71 -29.39 -12.85 9.43
N SER A 72 -29.63 -14.18 9.49
CA SER A 72 -30.00 -14.85 10.72
C SER A 72 -28.82 -14.84 11.70
N LYS A 73 -29.07 -15.21 12.98
CA LYS A 73 -28.00 -15.29 13.98
C LYS A 73 -26.89 -16.26 13.56
N ALA A 74 -27.27 -17.43 13.05
CA ALA A 74 -26.31 -18.43 12.60
C ALA A 74 -25.50 -17.91 11.39
N GLU A 75 -26.16 -17.26 10.44
CA GLU A 75 -25.51 -16.65 9.28
C GLU A 75 -24.62 -15.48 9.68
N ALA A 76 -25.01 -14.67 10.66
CA ALA A 76 -24.18 -13.59 11.19
C ALA A 76 -22.90 -14.11 11.83
N ASP A 77 -22.98 -15.19 12.58
CA ASP A 77 -21.81 -15.84 13.19
C ASP A 77 -20.89 -16.42 12.11
N GLU A 78 -21.45 -17.07 11.09
CA GLU A 78 -20.71 -17.59 9.94
C GLU A 78 -20.00 -16.48 9.17
N TYR A 79 -20.71 -15.40 8.86
CA TYR A 79 -20.14 -14.24 8.14
C TYR A 79 -19.00 -13.61 8.95
N LYS A 80 -19.18 -13.45 10.25
CA LYS A 80 -18.14 -12.90 11.12
C LYS A 80 -16.88 -13.76 11.10
N ALA A 81 -17.03 -15.09 11.20
CA ALA A 81 -15.89 -16.01 11.14
C ALA A 81 -15.15 -15.91 9.80
N LEU A 82 -15.87 -15.86 8.69
CA LEU A 82 -15.30 -15.69 7.37
C LEU A 82 -14.56 -14.35 7.22
N ASN A 83 -15.18 -13.28 7.67
CA ASN A 83 -14.61 -11.94 7.61
C ASN A 83 -13.37 -11.80 8.49
N ASP A 84 -13.39 -12.40 9.70
CA ASP A 84 -12.23 -12.41 10.58
C ASP A 84 -11.06 -13.18 9.96
N ALA A 85 -11.32 -14.32 9.32
CA ALA A 85 -10.31 -15.09 8.62
C ALA A 85 -9.73 -14.33 7.42
N TYR A 86 -10.57 -13.67 6.65
CA TYR A 86 -10.14 -12.81 5.53
C TYR A 86 -9.28 -11.65 5.99
N THR A 87 -9.71 -10.96 7.04
CA THR A 87 -8.97 -9.83 7.61
C THR A 87 -7.61 -10.29 8.14
N ALA A 88 -7.57 -11.44 8.83
CA ALA A 88 -6.32 -12.01 9.33
C ALA A 88 -5.35 -12.36 8.19
N GLU A 89 -5.86 -12.93 7.10
CA GLU A 89 -5.05 -13.28 5.93
C GLU A 89 -4.48 -12.02 5.25
N LEU A 90 -5.28 -10.96 5.11
CA LEU A 90 -4.81 -9.68 4.59
C LEU A 90 -3.76 -9.04 5.49
N ASP A 91 -4.00 -9.00 6.78
CA ASP A 91 -3.06 -8.41 7.75
C ASP A 91 -1.73 -9.16 7.74
N SER A 92 -1.77 -10.49 7.67
CA SER A 92 -0.58 -11.32 7.53
C SER A 92 0.17 -11.01 6.25
N PHE A 93 -0.55 -10.88 5.14
CA PHE A 93 0.05 -10.55 3.84
C PHE A 93 0.73 -9.18 3.84
N TYR A 94 0.05 -8.15 4.35
CA TYR A 94 0.61 -6.80 4.40
C TYR A 94 1.78 -6.66 5.38
N GLY A 95 1.81 -7.49 6.42
CA GLY A 95 2.89 -7.50 7.42
C GLY A 95 4.05 -8.42 7.09
N GLU A 96 3.95 -9.23 6.04
CA GLU A 96 4.99 -10.16 5.64
C GLU A 96 6.16 -9.45 4.95
N ASP A 97 7.39 -9.87 5.26
CA ASP A 97 8.56 -9.36 4.56
C ASP A 97 8.62 -9.94 3.15
N ILE A 98 8.62 -9.06 2.16
CA ILE A 98 8.79 -9.44 0.77
C ILE A 98 10.27 -9.62 0.49
N LYS A 99 10.66 -10.83 0.11
CA LYS A 99 12.03 -11.20 -0.24
C LYS A 99 12.31 -10.86 -1.71
N ASN A 100 13.58 -10.62 -2.01
CA ASN A 100 14.06 -10.40 -3.39
C ASN A 100 13.50 -9.14 -4.05
N ILE A 101 13.24 -8.10 -3.26
CA ILE A 101 12.92 -6.78 -3.81
C ILE A 101 14.20 -5.99 -4.00
N THR A 102 14.41 -5.52 -5.23
CA THR A 102 15.43 -4.53 -5.54
C THR A 102 14.75 -3.24 -5.96
N ILE A 103 14.90 -2.20 -5.14
CA ILE A 103 14.36 -0.88 -5.45
C ILE A 103 15.45 -0.04 -6.08
N GLU A 104 15.21 0.41 -7.31
CA GLU A 104 16.13 1.25 -8.06
C GLU A 104 15.91 2.72 -7.73
N GLY A 105 16.97 3.51 -7.90
CA GLY A 105 16.96 4.94 -7.62
C GLY A 105 17.48 5.25 -6.22
N GLY A 106 18.60 5.95 -6.15
CA GLY A 106 19.22 6.37 -4.88
C GLY A 106 18.59 7.64 -4.34
N VAL A 107 17.34 7.58 -3.87
CA VAL A 107 16.65 8.74 -3.28
C VAL A 107 17.02 8.85 -1.81
N LYS A 108 17.53 10.02 -1.43
CA LYS A 108 17.79 10.34 -0.02
C LYS A 108 16.53 10.89 0.61
N LEU A 109 16.38 10.69 1.92
CA LEU A 109 15.26 11.24 2.66
C LEU A 109 15.16 12.76 2.53
N GLU A 110 16.28 13.45 2.50
CA GLU A 110 16.35 14.90 2.29
C GLU A 110 15.73 15.32 0.96
N ASP A 111 16.07 14.60 -0.11
CA ASP A 111 15.54 14.87 -1.45
C ASP A 111 14.03 14.65 -1.50
N LEU A 112 13.54 13.61 -0.82
CA LEU A 112 12.12 13.33 -0.71
C LEU A 112 11.41 14.45 0.06
N ALA A 113 11.95 14.86 1.20
CA ALA A 113 11.37 15.92 2.02
C ALA A 113 11.32 17.26 1.27
N ASP A 114 12.41 17.61 0.56
CA ASP A 114 12.48 18.83 -0.25
C ASP A 114 11.46 18.80 -1.40
N ALA A 115 11.34 17.67 -2.10
CA ALA A 115 10.38 17.50 -3.17
C ALA A 115 8.93 17.65 -2.69
N LEU A 116 8.63 17.11 -1.52
CA LEU A 116 7.30 17.24 -0.90
C LEU A 116 7.02 18.69 -0.51
N ALA A 117 7.99 19.38 0.07
CA ALA A 117 7.87 20.79 0.43
C ALA A 117 7.65 21.66 -0.81
N GLU A 118 8.42 21.45 -1.89
CA GLU A 118 8.28 22.16 -3.15
C GLU A 118 6.92 21.89 -3.83
N SER A 119 6.34 20.73 -3.57
CA SER A 119 5.01 20.34 -4.07
C SER A 119 3.84 20.87 -3.22
N GLY A 120 4.14 21.52 -2.09
CA GLY A 120 3.13 22.04 -1.17
C GLY A 120 2.44 20.95 -0.34
N SER A 121 3.06 19.80 -0.20
CA SER A 121 2.50 18.70 0.60
C SER A 121 2.74 18.96 2.09
N GLU A 122 1.70 18.71 2.88
CA GLU A 122 1.73 18.83 4.35
C GLU A 122 1.74 17.45 4.99
N LEU A 123 2.74 16.63 4.67
CA LEU A 123 2.86 15.32 5.28
C LEU A 123 3.17 15.42 6.78
N ARG A 124 2.50 14.58 7.54
CA ARG A 124 2.74 14.47 8.97
C ARG A 124 4.10 13.83 9.24
N PHE A 125 4.71 14.19 10.36
CA PHE A 125 5.98 13.59 10.80
C PHE A 125 5.93 12.06 10.80
N ARG A 126 4.82 11.47 11.25
CA ARG A 126 4.64 10.02 11.30
C ARG A 126 4.71 9.38 9.90
N GLU A 127 4.16 10.04 8.89
CA GLU A 127 4.19 9.56 7.50
C GLU A 127 5.60 9.60 6.93
N LEU A 128 6.36 10.65 7.21
CA LEU A 128 7.76 10.76 6.83
C LEU A 128 8.63 9.75 7.58
N ALA A 129 8.36 9.53 8.85
CA ALA A 129 9.11 8.57 9.66
C ALA A 129 8.99 7.14 9.12
N SER A 130 7.83 6.76 8.58
CA SER A 130 7.65 5.45 7.96
C SER A 130 8.50 5.24 6.71
N ALA A 131 8.92 6.33 6.05
CA ALA A 131 9.78 6.27 4.87
C ALA A 131 11.23 5.89 5.21
N PHE A 132 11.66 6.08 6.46
CA PHE A 132 13.04 5.75 6.88
C PHE A 132 13.38 4.29 6.70
N SER A 133 12.43 3.38 6.92
CA SER A 133 12.68 1.94 6.77
C SER A 133 13.00 1.55 5.33
N ILE A 134 12.55 2.34 4.37
CA ILE A 134 12.75 2.10 2.94
C ILE A 134 13.99 2.83 2.41
N LEU A 135 14.19 4.08 2.86
CA LEU A 135 15.27 4.95 2.39
C LEU A 135 16.56 4.81 3.21
N GLY A 136 16.40 4.28 4.42
CA GLY A 136 17.44 4.13 5.40
C GLY A 136 18.72 3.54 4.98
#